data_283f2cf832c6767ec64db483cd1e7067
#
_entry.id   283f2cf832c6767ec64db483cd1e7067
#
_cell.length_a   1.000
_cell.length_b   1.000
_cell.length_c   1.000
_cell.angle_alpha   90.00
_cell.angle_beta   90.00
_cell.angle_gamma   90.00
#
_symmetry.space_group_name_H-M   'P 1'
#
loop_
_entity.id
_entity.type
_entity.pdbx_description
1 polymer ?
#
loop_
_entity_poly.entity_id
_entity_poly.type
_entity_poly.pdbx_seq_one_letter_code
_entity_poly.pdbx_strand_id
1 'polypeptide(L)'
;VTGLAASCTAFAQGGFGPQELAITQVRDNIYMIRDAGSGNITVLVSDDGVLLVDSKFERDYDRYMELLRTITDKPVRYVINTHMHPDHTGGNARLEGIGADIIATGNARRRLSASQPTGLPAITFDDRAQIWFGGKLLELYYFGRGHTDGDLVILMPEEGIVFTGDLFAGYEPNIRLIDYTGGGSLEEWPATIDKILELEFDLVIPGHSGPTDRAMLQQYRDENVRMLEIIREMHGAGRSPADIQTALTGEFGSMAAFFNPRDTGIQSAIDELQ
;
A
#
# COMPACT_ATOMS: atom_id res chain seq x y z
N VAL A 1 13.71 -17.43 -40.82
CA VAL A 1 13.02 -18.18 -39.77
C VAL A 1 13.98 -18.29 -38.59
N THR A 2 13.94 -17.38 -37.65
CA THR A 2 14.66 -17.48 -36.37
C THR A 2 13.72 -16.98 -35.29
N GLY A 3 13.31 -17.92 -34.42
CA GLY A 3 12.36 -17.69 -33.33
C GLY A 3 12.99 -16.87 -32.23
N LEU A 4 12.23 -15.87 -31.73
CA LEU A 4 12.49 -15.21 -30.46
C LEU A 4 11.93 -16.09 -29.34
N ALA A 5 12.81 -16.68 -28.58
CA ALA A 5 12.48 -17.24 -27.28
C ALA A 5 12.50 -16.07 -26.26
N ALA A 6 11.33 -15.65 -25.79
CA ALA A 6 11.20 -14.71 -24.70
C ALA A 6 11.56 -15.44 -23.39
N SER A 7 12.63 -15.01 -22.76
CA SER A 7 13.13 -15.53 -21.47
C SER A 7 12.28 -15.01 -20.31
N CYS A 8 11.41 -15.86 -19.77
CA CYS A 8 10.80 -15.71 -18.46
C CYS A 8 11.75 -16.16 -17.35
N THR A 9 12.75 -15.35 -17.02
CA THR A 9 13.65 -15.61 -15.89
C THR A 9 14.19 -14.31 -15.31
N ALA A 10 13.34 -13.51 -14.66
CA ALA A 10 13.79 -12.28 -14.00
C ALA A 10 13.18 -11.99 -12.61
N PHE A 11 12.46 -12.94 -12.00
CA PHE A 11 11.85 -12.67 -10.66
C PHE A 11 12.53 -13.39 -9.47
N ALA A 12 13.66 -14.06 -9.67
CA ALA A 12 14.27 -14.89 -8.62
C ALA A 12 15.56 -14.34 -8.00
N GLN A 13 15.98 -13.09 -8.27
CA GLN A 13 17.10 -12.47 -7.56
C GLN A 13 16.79 -10.99 -7.37
N GLY A 14 16.42 -10.66 -6.13
CA GLY A 14 16.02 -9.33 -5.69
C GLY A 14 17.07 -8.23 -5.89
N GLY A 15 17.06 -7.65 -7.05
CA GLY A 15 17.72 -6.41 -7.34
C GLY A 15 16.67 -5.31 -7.50
N PHE A 16 16.22 -4.71 -6.41
CA PHE A 16 15.57 -3.40 -6.46
C PHE A 16 16.61 -2.34 -6.84
N GLY A 17 17.11 -2.40 -8.08
CA GLY A 17 17.88 -1.32 -8.69
C GLY A 17 16.99 -0.08 -8.80
N PRO A 18 17.56 1.12 -8.97
CA PRO A 18 16.79 2.33 -9.16
C PRO A 18 15.93 2.18 -10.43
N GLN A 19 14.63 2.02 -10.22
CA GLN A 19 13.62 2.02 -11.29
C GLN A 19 13.42 3.46 -11.79
N GLU A 20 12.99 3.64 -13.03
CA GLU A 20 12.67 4.96 -13.56
C GLU A 20 11.38 5.46 -12.92
N LEU A 21 11.48 6.52 -12.10
CA LEU A 21 10.34 7.19 -11.51
C LEU A 21 9.65 8.06 -12.55
N ALA A 22 8.33 8.00 -12.59
CA ALA A 22 7.51 8.87 -13.42
C ALA A 22 6.48 9.61 -12.56
N ILE A 23 6.19 10.87 -12.92
CA ILE A 23 5.11 11.65 -12.35
C ILE A 23 3.99 11.79 -13.38
N THR A 24 2.76 11.50 -12.98
CA THR A 24 1.57 11.61 -13.84
C THR A 24 0.47 12.36 -13.10
N GLN A 25 -0.30 13.18 -13.80
CA GLN A 25 -1.46 13.83 -13.25
C GLN A 25 -2.62 12.84 -13.19
N VAL A 26 -3.28 12.76 -12.03
CA VAL A 26 -4.45 11.88 -11.78
C VAL A 26 -5.74 12.67 -11.87
N ARG A 27 -5.80 13.81 -11.21
CA ARG A 27 -6.87 14.83 -11.25
C ARG A 27 -6.26 16.22 -11.10
N ASP A 28 -7.11 17.26 -11.12
CA ASP A 28 -6.63 18.63 -10.93
C ASP A 28 -5.85 18.77 -9.62
N ASN A 29 -4.58 19.20 -9.75
CA ASN A 29 -3.65 19.37 -8.63
C ASN A 29 -3.31 18.10 -7.83
N ILE A 30 -3.70 16.92 -8.32
CA ILE A 30 -3.37 15.62 -7.74
C ILE A 30 -2.52 14.85 -8.75
N TYR A 31 -1.33 14.43 -8.32
CA TYR A 31 -0.37 13.71 -9.13
C TYR A 31 0.04 12.43 -8.43
N MET A 32 0.54 11.46 -9.18
CA MET A 32 1.11 10.23 -8.65
C MET A 32 2.54 10.08 -9.17
N ILE A 33 3.46 9.79 -8.26
CA ILE A 33 4.84 9.42 -8.56
C ILE A 33 4.97 7.92 -8.33
N ARG A 34 5.30 7.19 -9.38
CA ARG A 34 5.42 5.73 -9.32
C ARG A 34 6.61 5.19 -10.11
N ASP A 35 7.01 3.99 -9.74
CA ASP A 35 7.84 3.06 -10.50
C ASP A 35 7.28 1.63 -10.36
N ALA A 36 7.98 0.64 -10.87
CA ALA A 36 7.57 -0.76 -10.77
C ALA A 36 8.12 -1.46 -9.50
N GLY A 37 8.83 -0.76 -8.62
CA GLY A 37 9.64 -1.41 -7.57
C GLY A 37 9.39 -0.94 -6.13
N SER A 38 8.54 0.07 -5.91
CA SER A 38 8.22 0.57 -4.58
C SER A 38 6.80 1.16 -4.51
N GLY A 39 6.35 1.46 -3.30
CA GLY A 39 5.05 2.09 -3.08
C GLY A 39 4.88 3.39 -3.87
N ASN A 40 3.67 3.72 -4.24
CA ASN A 40 3.33 4.97 -4.89
C ASN A 40 3.48 6.16 -3.92
N ILE A 41 3.78 7.35 -4.44
CA ILE A 41 3.53 8.62 -3.75
C ILE A 41 2.37 9.31 -4.45
N THR A 42 1.36 9.75 -3.71
CA THR A 42 0.43 10.74 -4.24
C THR A 42 0.79 12.14 -3.75
N VAL A 43 0.69 13.09 -4.64
CA VAL A 43 1.03 14.51 -4.41
C VAL A 43 -0.22 15.35 -4.59
N LEU A 44 -0.63 16.05 -3.54
CA LEU A 44 -1.65 17.09 -3.60
C LEU A 44 -0.96 18.45 -3.52
N VAL A 45 -1.10 19.26 -4.58
CA VAL A 45 -0.57 20.62 -4.65
C VAL A 45 -1.68 21.64 -4.36
N SER A 46 -1.43 22.57 -3.45
CA SER A 46 -2.39 23.63 -3.11
C SER A 46 -1.68 24.97 -2.83
N ASP A 47 -2.43 26.01 -2.49
CA ASP A 47 -1.82 27.28 -2.05
C ASP A 47 -1.16 27.17 -0.68
N ASP A 48 -1.58 26.23 0.15
CA ASP A 48 -0.99 25.96 1.47
C ASP A 48 0.33 25.19 1.40
N GLY A 49 0.71 24.67 0.23
CA GLY A 49 1.90 23.86 0.02
C GLY A 49 1.61 22.54 -0.68
N VAL A 50 2.39 21.53 -0.33
CA VAL A 50 2.27 20.15 -0.82
C VAL A 50 1.94 19.21 0.33
N LEU A 51 0.98 18.30 0.09
CA LEU A 51 0.72 17.13 0.94
C LEU A 51 1.08 15.88 0.13
N LEU A 52 1.83 14.98 0.76
CA LEU A 52 2.18 13.68 0.20
C LEU A 52 1.40 12.57 0.89
N VAL A 53 0.96 11.57 0.13
CA VAL A 53 0.57 10.25 0.66
C VAL A 53 1.71 9.31 0.35
N ASP A 54 2.35 8.80 1.40
CA ASP A 54 3.57 8.00 1.41
C ASP A 54 4.84 8.73 0.91
N SER A 55 6.00 8.08 1.04
CA SER A 55 7.30 8.70 0.83
C SER A 55 8.37 7.78 0.23
N LYS A 56 7.96 6.62 -0.31
CA LYS A 56 8.86 5.62 -0.94
C LYS A 56 10.01 5.16 -0.01
N PHE A 57 11.00 4.47 -0.59
CA PHE A 57 12.27 4.20 0.09
C PHE A 57 13.12 5.48 0.22
N GLU A 58 13.97 5.55 1.24
CA GLU A 58 14.90 6.66 1.42
C GLU A 58 15.78 6.91 0.19
N ARG A 59 16.25 5.85 -0.47
CA ARG A 59 17.09 5.94 -1.69
C ARG A 59 16.42 6.66 -2.86
N ASP A 60 15.08 6.76 -2.88
CA ASP A 60 14.30 7.37 -3.95
C ASP A 60 14.02 8.87 -3.69
N TYR A 61 14.34 9.35 -2.48
CA TYR A 61 14.00 10.70 -2.01
C TYR A 61 14.45 11.81 -2.97
N ASP A 62 15.74 11.85 -3.33
CA ASP A 62 16.26 12.93 -4.16
C ASP A 62 15.59 12.95 -5.55
N ARG A 63 15.33 11.76 -6.10
CA ARG A 63 14.70 11.59 -7.42
C ARG A 63 13.22 12.02 -7.42
N TYR A 64 12.43 11.61 -6.44
CA TYR A 64 11.03 12.04 -6.41
C TYR A 64 10.89 13.52 -6.04
N MET A 65 11.80 14.07 -5.25
CA MET A 65 11.83 15.51 -4.98
C MET A 65 12.24 16.34 -6.22
N GLU A 66 13.10 15.79 -7.09
CA GLU A 66 13.37 16.41 -8.40
C GLU A 66 12.12 16.40 -9.28
N LEU A 67 11.40 15.30 -9.36
CA LEU A 67 10.12 15.21 -10.09
C LEU A 67 9.08 16.17 -9.50
N LEU A 68 8.96 16.25 -8.18
CA LEU A 68 8.05 17.19 -7.53
C LEU A 68 8.32 18.64 -7.95
N ARG A 69 9.60 19.05 -8.03
CA ARG A 69 10.00 20.40 -8.46
C ARG A 69 9.64 20.71 -9.90
N THR A 70 9.35 19.71 -10.74
CA THR A 70 8.88 19.96 -12.12
C THR A 70 7.44 20.47 -12.16
N ILE A 71 6.67 20.29 -11.10
CA ILE A 71 5.27 20.70 -11.01
C ILE A 71 5.03 21.82 -10.00
N THR A 72 5.89 21.98 -8.98
CA THR A 72 5.74 23.02 -7.97
C THR A 72 7.02 23.27 -7.18
N ASP A 73 7.25 24.53 -6.78
CA ASP A 73 8.31 24.93 -5.84
C ASP A 73 7.79 25.08 -4.40
N LYS A 74 6.50 24.79 -4.15
CA LYS A 74 5.88 24.92 -2.83
C LYS A 74 6.47 23.90 -1.84
N PRO A 75 6.57 24.26 -0.53
CA PRO A 75 7.12 23.35 0.47
C PRO A 75 6.19 22.16 0.74
N VAL A 76 6.76 20.98 1.01
CA VAL A 76 6.02 19.85 1.58
C VAL A 76 5.66 20.19 3.02
N ARG A 77 4.38 20.16 3.34
CA ARG A 77 3.84 20.50 4.65
C ARG A 77 3.43 19.26 5.44
N TYR A 78 2.84 18.28 4.76
CA TYR A 78 2.34 17.05 5.36
C TYR A 78 2.75 15.83 4.57
N VAL A 79 2.98 14.74 5.31
CA VAL A 79 3.11 13.39 4.78
C VAL A 79 2.11 12.51 5.53
N ILE A 80 1.22 11.84 4.83
CA ILE A 80 0.31 10.85 5.41
C ILE A 80 0.83 9.48 5.01
N ASN A 81 1.24 8.66 5.99
CA ASN A 81 1.65 7.29 5.70
C ASN A 81 0.47 6.33 5.77
N THR A 82 0.30 5.54 4.72
CA THR A 82 -0.73 4.50 4.66
C THR A 82 -0.45 3.36 5.63
N HIS A 83 0.81 2.97 5.80
CA HIS A 83 1.26 1.96 6.76
C HIS A 83 2.78 2.09 7.02
N MET A 84 3.36 1.14 7.75
CA MET A 84 4.71 1.26 8.30
C MET A 84 5.85 0.77 7.39
N HIS A 85 5.59 0.17 6.23
CA HIS A 85 6.67 -0.44 5.43
C HIS A 85 7.64 0.58 4.85
N PRO A 86 8.92 0.20 4.65
CA PRO A 86 9.98 1.15 4.26
C PRO A 86 9.79 1.77 2.88
N ASP A 87 9.09 1.11 1.97
CA ASP A 87 8.76 1.64 0.65
C ASP A 87 7.58 2.62 0.65
N HIS A 88 7.01 2.88 1.83
CA HIS A 88 5.98 3.90 2.09
C HIS A 88 6.46 4.98 3.07
N THR A 89 7.46 4.68 3.90
CA THR A 89 7.90 5.56 4.99
C THR A 89 9.38 5.96 4.93
N GLY A 90 10.15 5.41 3.98
CA GLY A 90 11.60 5.58 3.95
C GLY A 90 12.07 7.02 3.77
N GLY A 91 11.28 7.86 3.09
CA GLY A 91 11.58 9.29 2.93
C GLY A 91 11.25 10.15 4.15
N ASN A 92 10.53 9.61 5.15
CA ASN A 92 9.98 10.37 6.28
C ASN A 92 11.01 11.22 7.01
N ALA A 93 12.17 10.64 7.37
CA ALA A 93 13.19 11.36 8.14
C ALA A 93 13.74 12.58 7.39
N ARG A 94 13.86 12.48 6.07
CA ARG A 94 14.30 13.60 5.23
C ARG A 94 13.21 14.66 5.06
N LEU A 95 11.93 14.24 4.97
CA LEU A 95 10.79 15.15 4.90
C LEU A 95 10.57 15.88 6.22
N GLU A 96 10.68 15.18 7.37
CA GLU A 96 10.70 15.78 8.71
C GLU A 96 11.82 16.83 8.80
N GLY A 97 13.02 16.51 8.29
CA GLY A 97 14.18 17.42 8.28
C GLY A 97 13.99 18.71 7.49
N ILE A 98 13.05 18.78 6.56
CA ILE A 98 12.65 19.99 5.83
C ILE A 98 11.39 20.66 6.38
N GLY A 99 10.84 20.16 7.50
CA GLY A 99 9.73 20.76 8.22
C GLY A 99 8.35 20.22 7.87
N ALA A 100 8.25 19.05 7.24
CA ALA A 100 6.98 18.37 7.02
C ALA A 100 6.51 17.64 8.28
N ASP A 101 5.22 17.76 8.61
CA ASP A 101 4.58 16.96 9.67
C ASP A 101 4.14 15.62 9.12
N ILE A 102 4.45 14.54 9.84
CA ILE A 102 4.11 13.18 9.45
C ILE A 102 2.88 12.70 10.23
N ILE A 103 1.93 12.12 9.52
CA ILE A 103 0.63 11.68 10.03
C ILE A 103 0.47 10.20 9.72
N ALA A 104 0.01 9.40 10.68
CA ALA A 104 -0.31 7.98 10.49
C ALA A 104 -1.26 7.48 11.59
N THR A 105 -1.64 6.20 11.52
CA THR A 105 -2.32 5.54 12.65
C THR A 105 -1.38 5.38 13.85
N GLY A 106 -1.95 5.29 15.06
CA GLY A 106 -1.18 4.99 16.27
C GLY A 106 -0.43 3.66 16.18
N ASN A 107 -1.01 2.67 15.49
CA ASN A 107 -0.40 1.38 15.24
C ASN A 107 0.84 1.50 14.34
N ALA A 108 0.73 2.18 13.19
CA ALA A 108 1.86 2.40 12.30
C ALA A 108 3.02 3.12 13.01
N ARG A 109 2.73 4.18 13.80
CA ARG A 109 3.75 4.85 14.62
C ARG A 109 4.45 3.90 15.59
N ARG A 110 3.67 3.05 16.30
CA ARG A 110 4.22 2.10 17.26
C ARG A 110 5.19 1.11 16.58
N ARG A 111 4.82 0.61 15.38
CA ARG A 111 5.66 -0.28 14.58
C ARG A 111 6.93 0.43 14.11
N LEU A 112 6.81 1.64 13.57
CA LEU A 112 7.95 2.45 13.13
C LEU A 112 8.92 2.74 14.26
N SER A 113 8.43 3.10 15.47
CA SER A 113 9.28 3.40 16.61
C SER A 113 10.13 2.22 17.10
N ALA A 114 9.75 1.00 16.75
CA ALA A 114 10.54 -0.20 17.05
C ALA A 114 11.70 -0.43 16.06
N SER A 115 11.63 0.16 14.86
CA SER A 115 12.57 -0.07 13.76
C SER A 115 13.44 1.14 13.40
N GLN A 116 12.97 2.37 13.69
CA GLN A 116 13.69 3.59 13.32
C GLN A 116 13.55 4.69 14.39
N PRO A 117 14.61 5.51 14.61
CA PRO A 117 14.60 6.55 15.64
C PRO A 117 14.08 7.91 15.16
N THR A 118 13.96 8.14 13.86
CA THR A 118 13.60 9.43 13.21
C THR A 118 12.54 9.24 12.13
N GLY A 119 11.91 10.32 11.71
CA GLY A 119 10.84 10.26 10.72
C GLY A 119 9.57 9.60 11.25
N LEU A 120 9.33 9.72 12.56
CA LEU A 120 8.15 9.15 13.21
C LEU A 120 6.95 10.07 13.05
N PRO A 121 5.74 9.54 12.81
CA PRO A 121 4.52 10.34 12.76
C PRO A 121 4.36 11.21 14.03
N ALA A 122 4.31 12.52 13.86
CA ALA A 122 4.08 13.47 14.93
C ALA A 122 2.60 13.57 15.30
N ILE A 123 1.73 13.31 14.34
CA ILE A 123 0.28 13.34 14.48
C ILE A 123 -0.24 11.92 14.27
N THR A 124 -0.99 11.42 15.26
CA THR A 124 -1.57 10.06 15.18
C THR A 124 -3.04 10.07 15.59
N PHE A 125 -3.77 9.09 15.09
CA PHE A 125 -5.16 8.83 15.45
C PHE A 125 -5.41 7.31 15.46
N ASP A 126 -6.52 6.88 16.10
CA ASP A 126 -6.82 5.45 16.23
C ASP A 126 -7.92 4.99 15.24
N ASP A 127 -9.02 5.75 15.08
CA ASP A 127 -10.15 5.33 14.25
C ASP A 127 -10.33 6.19 12.99
N ARG A 128 -10.44 7.51 13.17
CA ARG A 128 -10.62 8.48 12.08
C ARG A 128 -10.08 9.85 12.42
N ALA A 129 -9.70 10.58 11.37
CA ALA A 129 -9.35 11.98 11.45
C ALA A 129 -9.79 12.71 10.18
N GLN A 130 -9.78 14.03 10.21
CA GLN A 130 -10.03 14.88 9.05
C GLN A 130 -8.92 15.90 8.92
N ILE A 131 -8.47 16.12 7.69
CA ILE A 131 -7.49 17.15 7.34
C ILE A 131 -8.09 18.04 6.28
N TRP A 132 -8.09 19.34 6.52
CA TRP A 132 -8.38 20.35 5.53
C TRP A 132 -7.07 20.90 4.99
N PHE A 133 -6.84 20.74 3.69
CA PHE A 133 -5.63 21.21 3.04
C PHE A 133 -5.91 21.78 1.66
N GLY A 134 -5.57 23.08 1.46
CA GLY A 134 -5.85 23.79 0.23
C GLY A 134 -7.34 23.85 -0.11
N GLY A 135 -8.20 23.95 0.89
CA GLY A 135 -9.65 23.96 0.74
C GLY A 135 -10.28 22.58 0.48
N LYS A 136 -9.47 21.52 0.39
CA LYS A 136 -9.94 20.15 0.16
C LYS A 136 -10.00 19.35 1.47
N LEU A 137 -11.03 18.50 1.62
CA LEU A 137 -11.19 17.59 2.73
C LEU A 137 -10.50 16.27 2.41
N LEU A 138 -9.66 15.80 3.33
CA LEU A 138 -9.15 14.43 3.37
C LEU A 138 -9.71 13.77 4.63
N GLU A 139 -10.46 12.71 4.45
CA GLU A 139 -10.95 11.86 5.53
C GLU A 139 -10.04 10.65 5.68
N LEU A 140 -9.53 10.46 6.88
CA LEU A 140 -8.60 9.40 7.23
C LEU A 140 -9.32 8.34 8.06
N TYR A 141 -9.20 7.06 7.68
CA TYR A 141 -9.89 5.97 8.33
C TYR A 141 -8.95 4.81 8.65
N TYR A 142 -9.07 4.26 9.85
CA TYR A 142 -8.59 2.93 10.18
C TYR A 142 -9.79 1.98 10.26
N PHE A 143 -9.93 1.09 9.30
CA PHE A 143 -11.08 0.19 9.20
C PHE A 143 -10.85 -1.18 9.82
N GLY A 144 -9.62 -1.52 10.12
CA GLY A 144 -9.23 -2.82 10.66
C GLY A 144 -7.93 -3.30 10.03
N ARG A 145 -7.59 -4.54 10.36
CA ARG A 145 -6.37 -5.18 9.85
C ARG A 145 -6.57 -5.70 8.42
N GLY A 146 -5.48 -5.81 7.71
CA GLY A 146 -5.40 -6.44 6.40
C GLY A 146 -3.95 -6.75 6.10
N HIS A 147 -3.28 -5.88 5.36
CA HIS A 147 -1.86 -5.98 5.05
C HIS A 147 -0.97 -5.87 6.30
N THR A 148 -1.30 -4.90 7.19
CA THR A 148 -0.69 -4.69 8.52
C THR A 148 -1.78 -4.41 9.57
N ASP A 149 -1.38 -4.13 10.83
CA ASP A 149 -2.30 -3.61 11.86
C ASP A 149 -2.41 -2.09 11.87
N GLY A 150 -1.76 -1.40 10.96
CA GLY A 150 -1.71 0.06 10.89
C GLY A 150 -2.22 0.65 9.58
N ASP A 151 -2.90 -0.13 8.75
CA ASP A 151 -3.33 0.28 7.41
C ASP A 151 -4.33 1.44 7.46
N LEU A 152 -3.98 2.52 6.79
CA LEU A 152 -4.77 3.74 6.73
C LEU A 152 -5.39 3.90 5.34
N VAL A 153 -6.67 4.21 5.31
CA VAL A 153 -7.42 4.57 4.10
C VAL A 153 -7.67 6.07 4.10
N ILE A 154 -7.49 6.72 2.96
CA ILE A 154 -7.73 8.15 2.79
C ILE A 154 -8.81 8.32 1.74
N LEU A 155 -9.86 9.07 2.06
CA LEU A 155 -10.90 9.47 1.11
C LEU A 155 -10.80 10.98 0.86
N MET A 156 -10.82 11.37 -0.40
CA MET A 156 -11.10 12.74 -0.84
C MET A 156 -12.51 12.77 -1.45
N PRO A 157 -13.55 13.11 -0.67
CA PRO A 157 -14.94 12.89 -1.09
C PRO A 157 -15.35 13.78 -2.26
N GLU A 158 -14.88 15.02 -2.33
CA GLU A 158 -15.19 15.93 -3.44
C GLU A 158 -14.54 15.50 -4.76
N GLU A 159 -13.36 14.88 -4.68
CA GLU A 159 -12.64 14.33 -5.82
C GLU A 159 -13.08 12.91 -6.21
N GLY A 160 -13.83 12.24 -5.35
CA GLY A 160 -14.23 10.86 -5.53
C GLY A 160 -13.06 9.88 -5.55
N ILE A 161 -11.98 10.17 -4.80
CA ILE A 161 -10.74 9.37 -4.77
C ILE A 161 -10.58 8.68 -3.43
N VAL A 162 -10.29 7.38 -3.44
CA VAL A 162 -9.82 6.64 -2.26
C VAL A 162 -8.40 6.14 -2.46
N PHE A 163 -7.56 6.30 -1.43
CA PHE A 163 -6.19 5.77 -1.36
C PHE A 163 -6.20 4.61 -0.38
N THR A 164 -5.71 3.46 -0.81
CA THR A 164 -5.83 2.22 -0.05
C THR A 164 -4.51 1.75 0.54
N GLY A 165 -3.37 2.35 0.14
CA GLY A 165 -2.09 1.74 0.41
C GLY A 165 -2.10 0.26 -0.01
N ASP A 166 -1.44 -0.58 0.76
CA ASP A 166 -1.31 -2.00 0.45
C ASP A 166 -2.48 -2.87 0.94
N LEU A 167 -3.55 -2.27 1.53
CA LEU A 167 -4.85 -2.95 1.62
C LEU A 167 -5.35 -3.37 0.23
N PHE A 168 -4.96 -2.60 -0.79
CA PHE A 168 -5.03 -2.97 -2.19
C PHE A 168 -3.80 -2.42 -2.90
N ALA A 169 -2.75 -3.23 -3.00
CA ALA A 169 -1.51 -2.84 -3.69
C ALA A 169 -1.69 -2.72 -5.20
N GLY A 170 -2.74 -3.34 -5.75
CA GLY A 170 -3.06 -3.36 -7.17
C GLY A 170 -2.74 -4.70 -7.85
N TYR A 171 -2.94 -4.76 -9.15
CA TYR A 171 -2.73 -5.99 -9.95
C TYR A 171 -1.46 -6.01 -10.80
N GLU A 172 -0.76 -4.88 -10.92
CA GLU A 172 0.48 -4.79 -11.71
C GLU A 172 1.59 -4.03 -10.93
N PRO A 173 2.39 -4.73 -10.17
CA PRO A 173 2.39 -6.17 -9.88
C PRO A 173 1.21 -6.60 -9.00
N ASN A 174 0.74 -7.83 -9.16
CA ASN A 174 -0.28 -8.41 -8.28
C ASN A 174 0.39 -8.80 -6.96
N ILE A 175 0.35 -7.89 -6.00
CA ILE A 175 0.97 -8.05 -4.67
C ILE A 175 -0.14 -8.28 -3.65
N ARG A 176 -0.05 -9.40 -2.92
CA ARG A 176 -0.92 -9.72 -1.80
C ARG A 176 -0.06 -10.17 -0.62
N LEU A 177 0.65 -9.22 -0.07
CA LEU A 177 1.52 -9.46 1.05
C LEU A 177 0.74 -9.27 2.36
N ILE A 178 0.73 -10.28 3.22
CA ILE A 178 0.24 -10.16 4.59
C ILE A 178 1.47 -10.12 5.49
N ASP A 179 1.64 -9.03 6.19
CA ASP A 179 2.70 -8.92 7.19
C ASP A 179 2.16 -9.32 8.57
N TYR A 180 2.18 -10.63 8.86
CA TYR A 180 1.75 -11.15 10.18
C TYR A 180 2.62 -10.61 11.32
N THR A 181 3.91 -10.35 11.08
CA THR A 181 4.79 -9.74 12.08
C THR A 181 4.44 -8.27 12.32
N GLY A 182 3.94 -7.59 11.30
CA GLY A 182 3.35 -6.26 11.35
C GLY A 182 1.87 -6.25 11.79
N GLY A 183 1.34 -7.40 12.22
CA GLY A 183 -0.02 -7.54 12.73
C GLY A 183 -1.09 -7.62 11.66
N GLY A 184 -0.73 -7.88 10.40
CA GLY A 184 -1.67 -8.14 9.32
C GLY A 184 -2.59 -9.33 9.59
N SER A 185 -3.70 -9.44 8.86
CA SER A 185 -4.71 -10.47 9.03
C SER A 185 -5.39 -10.79 7.72
N LEU A 186 -5.22 -12.02 7.24
CA LEU A 186 -5.97 -12.49 6.07
C LEU A 186 -7.45 -12.65 6.39
N GLU A 187 -7.79 -13.06 7.60
CA GLU A 187 -9.18 -13.29 8.03
C GLU A 187 -9.99 -11.99 8.07
N GLU A 188 -9.41 -10.91 8.61
CA GLU A 188 -10.09 -9.62 8.71
C GLU A 188 -10.07 -8.81 7.40
N TRP A 189 -9.12 -9.08 6.50
CA TRP A 189 -8.89 -8.26 5.30
C TRP A 189 -10.13 -8.04 4.42
N PRO A 190 -10.93 -9.07 4.07
CA PRO A 190 -12.15 -8.84 3.29
C PRO A 190 -13.12 -7.87 3.97
N ALA A 191 -13.33 -8.00 5.29
CA ALA A 191 -14.22 -7.12 6.04
C ALA A 191 -13.67 -5.68 6.12
N THR A 192 -12.35 -5.51 6.15
CA THR A 192 -11.71 -4.20 6.08
C THR A 192 -11.95 -3.54 4.70
N ILE A 193 -11.84 -4.32 3.60
CA ILE A 193 -12.14 -3.81 2.25
C ILE A 193 -13.65 -3.52 2.08
N ASP A 194 -14.54 -4.32 2.68
CA ASP A 194 -15.98 -4.05 2.64
C ASP A 194 -16.31 -2.65 3.18
N LYS A 195 -15.66 -2.21 4.26
CA LYS A 195 -15.83 -0.84 4.79
C LYS A 195 -15.32 0.25 3.83
N ILE A 196 -14.24 -0.04 3.06
CA ILE A 196 -13.81 0.88 2.01
C ILE A 196 -14.89 0.97 0.92
N LEU A 197 -15.47 -0.17 0.53
CA LEU A 197 -16.51 -0.25 -0.48
C LEU A 197 -17.84 0.39 -0.05
N GLU A 198 -18.05 0.71 1.22
CA GLU A 198 -19.18 1.51 1.70
C GLU A 198 -19.01 3.02 1.44
N LEU A 199 -17.78 3.49 1.16
CA LEU A 199 -17.50 4.88 0.87
C LEU A 199 -17.92 5.25 -0.56
N GLU A 200 -18.18 6.55 -0.80
CA GLU A 200 -18.50 7.07 -2.12
C GLU A 200 -17.21 7.52 -2.84
N PHE A 201 -16.81 6.78 -3.86
CA PHE A 201 -15.66 7.09 -4.73
C PHE A 201 -15.83 6.45 -6.10
N ASP A 202 -15.14 6.96 -7.10
CA ASP A 202 -15.06 6.40 -8.46
C ASP A 202 -13.63 5.99 -8.86
N LEU A 203 -12.62 6.52 -8.15
CA LEU A 203 -11.22 6.27 -8.42
C LEU A 203 -10.51 5.68 -7.20
N VAL A 204 -9.74 4.62 -7.41
CA VAL A 204 -8.88 4.00 -6.40
C VAL A 204 -7.42 4.26 -6.77
N ILE A 205 -6.65 4.77 -5.82
CA ILE A 205 -5.19 4.84 -5.91
C ILE A 205 -4.61 3.76 -5.01
N PRO A 206 -4.10 2.67 -5.60
CA PRO A 206 -3.52 1.55 -4.86
C PRO A 206 -2.10 1.85 -4.38
N GLY A 207 -1.55 0.97 -3.54
CA GLY A 207 -0.20 1.11 -3.01
C GLY A 207 0.91 1.05 -4.07
N HIS A 208 0.77 0.22 -5.11
CA HIS A 208 1.86 -0.05 -6.07
C HIS A 208 1.49 0.06 -7.55
N SER A 209 0.25 -0.17 -7.92
CA SER A 209 -0.20 -0.12 -9.32
C SER A 209 -0.65 1.28 -9.75
N GLY A 210 -1.00 1.43 -11.03
CA GLY A 210 -1.69 2.62 -11.52
C GLY A 210 -3.08 2.78 -10.93
N PRO A 211 -3.70 3.98 -11.06
CA PRO A 211 -5.08 4.22 -10.64
C PRO A 211 -6.04 3.22 -11.30
N THR A 212 -7.06 2.84 -10.56
CA THR A 212 -8.09 1.90 -10.98
C THR A 212 -9.47 2.30 -10.43
N ASP A 213 -10.43 1.40 -10.47
CA ASP A 213 -11.81 1.67 -10.10
C ASP A 213 -12.34 0.78 -8.96
N ARG A 214 -13.56 1.05 -8.53
CA ARG A 214 -14.28 0.30 -7.51
C ARG A 214 -14.44 -1.18 -7.87
N ALA A 215 -14.63 -1.51 -9.14
CA ALA A 215 -14.86 -2.89 -9.58
C ALA A 215 -13.62 -3.76 -9.36
N MET A 216 -12.43 -3.19 -9.62
CA MET A 216 -11.16 -3.88 -9.35
C MET A 216 -10.92 -4.10 -7.86
N LEU A 217 -11.28 -3.14 -7.01
CA LEU A 217 -11.21 -3.31 -5.55
C LEU A 217 -12.20 -4.38 -5.07
N GLN A 218 -13.42 -4.42 -5.61
CA GLN A 218 -14.40 -5.46 -5.32
C GLN A 218 -13.90 -6.84 -5.73
N GLN A 219 -13.34 -6.97 -6.94
CA GLN A 219 -12.75 -8.22 -7.40
C GLN A 219 -11.63 -8.69 -6.45
N TYR A 220 -10.74 -7.79 -6.04
CA TYR A 220 -9.66 -8.11 -5.11
C TYR A 220 -10.18 -8.61 -3.76
N ARG A 221 -11.24 -7.98 -3.25
CA ARG A 221 -11.95 -8.41 -2.02
C ARG A 221 -12.51 -9.84 -2.17
N ASP A 222 -13.19 -10.12 -3.29
CA ASP A 222 -13.81 -11.42 -3.55
C ASP A 222 -12.76 -12.53 -3.70
N GLU A 223 -11.63 -12.20 -4.33
CA GLU A 223 -10.47 -13.09 -4.41
C GLU A 223 -9.86 -13.38 -3.03
N ASN A 224 -9.80 -12.41 -2.12
CA ASN A 224 -9.33 -12.65 -0.74
C ASN A 224 -10.30 -13.58 0.02
N VAL A 225 -11.61 -13.44 -0.16
CA VAL A 225 -12.60 -14.39 0.39
C VAL A 225 -12.36 -15.79 -0.17
N ARG A 226 -12.17 -15.92 -1.47
CA ARG A 226 -11.92 -17.20 -2.13
C ARG A 226 -10.64 -17.87 -1.62
N MET A 227 -9.59 -17.11 -1.35
CA MET A 227 -8.37 -17.63 -0.73
C MET A 227 -8.61 -18.19 0.66
N LEU A 228 -9.37 -17.48 1.50
CA LEU A 228 -9.77 -17.97 2.82
C LEU A 228 -10.54 -19.29 2.73
N GLU A 229 -11.47 -19.42 1.78
CA GLU A 229 -12.23 -20.65 1.55
C GLU A 229 -11.29 -21.81 1.20
N ILE A 230 -10.39 -21.63 0.24
CA ILE A 230 -9.43 -22.66 -0.17
C ILE A 230 -8.57 -23.11 1.01
N ILE A 231 -8.04 -22.18 1.80
CA ILE A 231 -7.22 -22.50 2.95
C ILE A 231 -8.02 -23.32 3.97
N ARG A 232 -9.23 -22.89 4.31
CA ARG A 232 -10.10 -23.59 5.28
C ARG A 232 -10.51 -24.98 4.80
N GLU A 233 -10.94 -25.11 3.55
CA GLU A 233 -11.35 -26.39 2.95
C GLU A 233 -10.19 -27.38 2.91
N MET A 234 -9.04 -26.96 2.40
CA MET A 234 -7.89 -27.84 2.24
C MET A 234 -7.25 -28.20 3.58
N HIS A 235 -7.13 -27.25 4.50
CA HIS A 235 -6.63 -27.51 5.85
C HIS A 235 -7.57 -28.45 6.61
N GLY A 236 -8.89 -28.23 6.56
CA GLY A 236 -9.89 -29.12 7.14
C GLY A 236 -9.89 -30.55 6.55
N ALA A 237 -9.45 -30.69 5.30
CA ALA A 237 -9.22 -31.96 4.64
C ALA A 237 -7.84 -32.61 4.95
N GLY A 238 -7.03 -32.01 5.85
CA GLY A 238 -5.71 -32.49 6.23
C GLY A 238 -4.62 -32.34 5.17
N ARG A 239 -4.80 -31.42 4.22
CA ARG A 239 -3.78 -31.11 3.20
C ARG A 239 -2.60 -30.38 3.82
N SER A 240 -1.42 -30.59 3.25
CA SER A 240 -0.20 -29.91 3.71
C SER A 240 -0.20 -28.41 3.32
N PRO A 241 0.53 -27.55 4.06
CA PRO A 241 0.73 -26.15 3.66
C PRO A 241 1.25 -25.99 2.22
N ALA A 242 2.11 -26.92 1.77
CA ALA A 242 2.64 -26.91 0.39
C ALA A 242 1.56 -27.20 -0.66
N ASP A 243 0.62 -28.12 -0.37
CA ASP A 243 -0.52 -28.39 -1.26
C ASP A 243 -1.43 -27.18 -1.37
N ILE A 244 -1.70 -26.52 -0.23
CA ILE A 244 -2.52 -25.29 -0.18
C ILE A 244 -1.85 -24.18 -0.99
N GLN A 245 -0.55 -23.93 -0.79
CA GLN A 245 0.20 -22.95 -1.56
C GLN A 245 0.14 -23.25 -3.07
N THR A 246 0.23 -24.51 -3.46
CA THR A 246 0.14 -24.93 -4.85
C THR A 246 -1.24 -24.64 -5.44
N ALA A 247 -2.30 -24.91 -4.70
CA ALA A 247 -3.68 -24.63 -5.11
C ALA A 247 -3.91 -23.11 -5.31
N LEU A 248 -3.48 -22.29 -4.33
CA LEU A 248 -3.58 -20.84 -4.42
C LEU A 248 -2.80 -20.29 -5.61
N THR A 249 -1.59 -20.78 -5.85
CA THR A 249 -0.78 -20.39 -7.01
C THR A 249 -1.44 -20.80 -8.33
N GLY A 250 -2.09 -21.95 -8.37
CA GLY A 250 -2.82 -22.43 -9.53
C GLY A 250 -4.04 -21.60 -9.89
N GLU A 251 -4.78 -21.11 -8.88
CA GLU A 251 -6.01 -20.33 -9.07
C GLU A 251 -5.72 -18.84 -9.33
N PHE A 252 -4.78 -18.25 -8.59
CA PHE A 252 -4.52 -16.80 -8.62
C PHE A 252 -3.20 -16.39 -9.32
N GLY A 253 -2.49 -17.35 -9.90
CA GLY A 253 -1.22 -17.13 -10.58
C GLY A 253 -0.04 -17.03 -9.61
N SER A 254 1.07 -16.47 -10.08
CA SER A 254 2.28 -16.33 -9.27
C SER A 254 2.06 -15.32 -8.14
N MET A 255 1.69 -15.82 -6.99
CA MET A 255 1.56 -15.06 -5.76
C MET A 255 2.89 -15.09 -4.98
N ALA A 256 4.00 -14.88 -5.64
CA ALA A 256 5.33 -14.97 -5.06
C ALA A 256 5.54 -14.04 -3.84
N ALA A 257 4.70 -13.01 -3.73
CA ALA A 257 4.71 -12.05 -2.64
C ALA A 257 3.51 -12.19 -1.68
N PHE A 258 2.75 -13.28 -1.76
CA PHE A 258 1.56 -13.47 -0.93
C PHE A 258 1.87 -13.49 0.58
N PHE A 259 3.06 -13.99 0.92
CA PHE A 259 3.51 -14.08 2.31
C PHE A 259 4.89 -13.44 2.43
N ASN A 260 5.09 -12.68 3.50
CA ASN A 260 6.40 -12.18 3.85
C ASN A 260 7.37 -13.38 4.00
N PRO A 261 8.51 -13.41 3.29
CA PRO A 261 9.47 -14.51 3.41
C PRO A 261 10.09 -14.66 4.81
N ARG A 262 9.89 -13.67 5.69
CA ARG A 262 10.27 -13.75 7.11
C ARG A 262 9.23 -14.45 7.98
N ASP A 263 7.98 -14.55 7.52
CA ASP A 263 6.91 -15.32 8.13
C ASP A 263 6.94 -16.74 7.55
N THR A 264 6.36 -17.67 8.26
CA THR A 264 6.24 -19.07 7.83
C THR A 264 5.26 -19.26 6.65
N GLY A 265 4.97 -18.19 5.92
CA GLY A 265 4.13 -18.21 4.73
C GLY A 265 2.70 -18.66 5.03
N ILE A 266 2.24 -19.66 4.27
CA ILE A 266 0.89 -20.22 4.42
C ILE A 266 0.60 -20.76 5.83
N GLN A 267 1.64 -21.14 6.61
CA GLN A 267 1.45 -21.62 7.96
C GLN A 267 0.86 -20.55 8.88
N SER A 268 1.33 -19.31 8.77
CA SER A 268 0.75 -18.20 9.56
C SER A 268 -0.72 -17.95 9.24
N ALA A 269 -1.12 -18.09 7.97
CA ALA A 269 -2.54 -18.01 7.60
C ALA A 269 -3.36 -19.18 8.16
N ILE A 270 -2.80 -20.39 8.18
CA ILE A 270 -3.46 -21.54 8.79
C ILE A 270 -3.61 -21.36 10.31
N ASP A 271 -2.54 -20.87 10.97
CA ASP A 271 -2.53 -20.66 12.42
C ASP A 271 -3.53 -19.57 12.85
N GLU A 272 -3.71 -18.53 12.02
CA GLU A 272 -4.72 -17.47 12.23
C GLU A 272 -6.16 -18.03 12.18
N LEU A 273 -6.41 -19.04 11.34
CA LEU A 273 -7.75 -19.59 11.09
C LEU A 273 -8.15 -20.75 12.03
N GLN A 274 -7.30 -21.14 13.00
CA GLN A 274 -7.56 -22.15 14.02
C GLN A 274 -8.20 -21.56 15.29
#